data_d167c830060ae0f74c64bfe3cb42434f
#
_entry.id   d167c830060ae0f74c64bfe3cb42434f
#
_cell.length_a   1.000
_cell.length_b   1.000
_cell.length_c   1.000
_cell.angle_alpha   90.00
_cell.angle_beta   90.00
_cell.angle_gamma   90.00
#
_symmetry.space_group_name_H-M   'P 1'
#
loop_
_entity.id
_entity.type
_entity.pdbx_description
1 polymer ?
#
loop_
_entity_poly.entity_id
_entity_poly.type
_entity_poly.pdbx_seq_one_letter_code
_entity_poly.pdbx_strand_id
1 'polypeptide(L)'
;DKSGGPFGQEGSGSGDGRSLSKENGDGFGMSTSYDFDFGLSLGAAYSNSDRSDRQVGVGLNDRNHSKRNAGGETAEAWTVGAKYDANNVYLAAMYAETRNMTPYGGGEFDNGESRSAIANKTQNFEVVAQYQFDFGLRPSIAYLQSKGKDLGGWAHDGNGDPRYTNKDLVKYVEVGATSYFNKNMSTYVDYKINLLDNDDDFYEANGIATDDIVAVGLVYQF
;
A
#
# COMPACT_ATOMS: atom_id res chain seq x y z
N ASP A 1 24.72 -2.47 8.78
CA ASP A 1 24.41 -2.17 10.17
C ASP A 1 22.90 -2.17 10.39
N LYS A 2 22.42 -3.11 11.23
CA LYS A 2 20.98 -3.32 11.48
C LYS A 2 20.41 -2.42 12.59
N SER A 3 21.15 -1.42 13.00
CA SER A 3 20.78 -0.46 14.05
C SER A 3 20.14 0.83 13.51
N GLY A 4 19.97 0.94 12.19
CA GLY A 4 19.38 2.10 11.55
C GLY A 4 17.90 2.32 11.86
N GLY A 5 17.45 3.55 11.89
CA GLY A 5 16.04 3.90 12.04
C GLY A 5 15.21 3.55 10.79
N PRO A 6 13.89 3.75 10.81
CA PRO A 6 12.97 3.30 9.76
C PRO A 6 13.24 3.86 8.35
N PHE A 7 14.23 4.69 8.16
CA PHE A 7 14.64 5.24 6.87
C PHE A 7 16.17 5.26 6.71
N GLY A 8 16.88 4.23 7.19
CA GLY A 8 18.33 4.13 7.03
C GLY A 8 19.12 5.13 7.87
N GLN A 9 18.55 5.72 8.91
CA GLN A 9 19.30 6.48 9.90
C GLN A 9 20.14 5.52 10.72
N GLU A 10 21.45 5.61 10.58
CA GLU A 10 22.37 4.89 11.44
C GLU A 10 22.16 5.29 12.90
N GLY A 11 21.88 4.34 13.74
CA GLY A 11 21.69 4.53 15.16
C GLY A 11 22.81 3.93 15.95
N SER A 12 23.21 4.61 16.99
CA SER A 12 24.27 4.19 17.91
C SER A 12 23.82 3.13 18.92
N GLY A 13 22.83 2.30 18.61
CA GLY A 13 22.44 1.21 19.52
C GLY A 13 21.57 1.63 20.70
N SER A 14 21.57 0.86 21.75
CA SER A 14 20.68 0.91 22.90
C SER A 14 20.49 2.31 23.51
N GLY A 15 19.28 2.81 23.49
CA GLY A 15 18.88 4.00 24.26
C GLY A 15 18.16 5.10 23.49
N ASP A 16 18.08 5.03 22.16
CA ASP A 16 17.43 6.04 21.33
C ASP A 16 15.94 5.77 21.06
N GLY A 17 15.36 4.77 21.70
CA GLY A 17 13.94 4.42 21.56
C GLY A 17 13.59 3.71 20.25
N ARG A 18 14.56 3.27 19.45
CA ARG A 18 14.33 2.55 18.20
C ARG A 18 13.96 1.10 18.46
N SER A 19 13.09 0.60 17.62
CA SER A 19 12.68 -0.80 17.66
C SER A 19 13.36 -1.58 16.54
N LEU A 20 14.20 -2.56 16.87
CA LEU A 20 14.85 -3.45 15.89
C LEU A 20 13.86 -4.15 14.96
N SER A 21 12.61 -4.31 15.37
CA SER A 21 11.55 -4.86 14.52
C SER A 21 11.10 -3.91 13.40
N LYS A 22 11.46 -2.65 13.47
CA LYS A 22 11.15 -1.61 12.48
C LYS A 22 12.37 -1.13 11.69
N GLU A 23 13.54 -1.65 12.00
CA GLU A 23 14.76 -1.33 11.30
C GLU A 23 14.87 -2.10 9.99
N ASN A 24 15.32 -1.42 8.93
CA ASN A 24 15.62 -2.03 7.66
C ASN A 24 17.08 -2.52 7.65
N GLY A 25 17.31 -3.67 7.01
CA GLY A 25 18.66 -4.12 6.68
C GLY A 25 19.24 -3.36 5.48
N ASP A 26 20.40 -3.80 5.01
CA ASP A 26 21.01 -3.29 3.81
C ASP A 26 20.08 -3.48 2.61
N GLY A 27 20.11 -2.54 1.69
CA GLY A 27 19.25 -2.62 0.53
C GLY A 27 19.71 -1.71 -0.60
N PHE A 28 19.12 -1.92 -1.75
CA PHE A 28 19.34 -1.04 -2.90
C PHE A 28 18.02 -0.83 -3.67
N GLY A 29 18.01 0.25 -4.46
CA GLY A 29 16.92 0.53 -5.37
C GLY A 29 17.43 1.19 -6.64
N MET A 30 16.69 1.00 -7.72
CA MET A 30 16.92 1.65 -9.00
C MET A 30 15.61 1.98 -9.67
N SER A 31 15.61 3.02 -10.50
CA SER A 31 14.47 3.40 -11.32
C SER A 31 14.93 3.95 -12.66
N THR A 32 14.04 3.87 -13.64
CA THR A 32 14.22 4.49 -14.95
C THR A 32 12.90 5.02 -15.43
N SER A 33 12.93 6.12 -16.17
CA SER A 33 11.77 6.67 -16.85
C SER A 33 12.16 7.21 -18.22
N TYR A 34 11.18 7.27 -19.10
CA TYR A 34 11.33 7.87 -20.42
C TYR A 34 10.08 8.65 -20.78
N ASP A 35 10.26 9.92 -21.16
CA ASP A 35 9.20 10.82 -21.57
C ASP A 35 9.26 11.03 -23.09
N PHE A 36 8.15 10.75 -23.76
CA PHE A 36 7.99 11.00 -25.18
C PHE A 36 7.40 12.40 -25.40
N ASP A 37 7.78 13.05 -26.50
CA ASP A 37 7.38 14.43 -26.81
C ASP A 37 5.84 14.61 -27.00
N PHE A 38 5.10 13.53 -27.26
CA PHE A 38 3.64 13.57 -27.44
C PHE A 38 2.83 13.40 -26.15
N GLY A 39 3.50 13.43 -24.97
CA GLY A 39 2.85 13.39 -23.66
C GLY A 39 2.75 12.01 -23.03
N LEU A 40 3.34 10.95 -23.63
CA LEU A 40 3.45 9.63 -23.00
C LEU A 40 4.73 9.57 -22.16
N SER A 41 4.63 9.03 -20.95
CA SER A 41 5.76 8.68 -20.09
C SER A 41 5.68 7.21 -19.71
N LEU A 42 6.82 6.52 -19.68
CA LEU A 42 6.95 5.16 -19.17
C LEU A 42 7.92 5.15 -18.00
N GLY A 43 7.68 4.31 -17.02
CA GLY A 43 8.54 4.19 -15.84
C GLY A 43 8.61 2.77 -15.32
N ALA A 44 9.76 2.42 -14.73
CA ALA A 44 9.97 1.19 -14.01
C ALA A 44 10.88 1.43 -12.80
N ALA A 45 10.63 0.74 -11.70
CA ALA A 45 11.48 0.78 -10.52
C ALA A 45 11.56 -0.60 -9.87
N TYR A 46 12.67 -0.82 -9.19
CA TYR A 46 12.94 -2.00 -8.38
C TYR A 46 13.63 -1.58 -7.09
N SER A 47 13.28 -2.22 -5.98
CA SER A 47 14.00 -2.08 -4.71
C SER A 47 13.99 -3.38 -3.94
N ASN A 48 15.05 -3.62 -3.17
CA ASN A 48 15.05 -4.65 -2.15
C ASN A 48 15.79 -4.15 -0.89
N SER A 49 15.49 -4.78 0.23
CA SER A 49 16.22 -4.59 1.47
C SER A 49 16.16 -5.86 2.32
N ASP A 50 17.23 -6.13 3.05
CA ASP A 50 17.25 -7.25 4.00
C ASP A 50 16.31 -6.96 5.18
N ARG A 51 15.68 -8.01 5.67
CA ARG A 51 14.84 -7.97 6.88
C ARG A 51 15.61 -8.51 8.07
N SER A 52 15.45 -7.86 9.21
CA SER A 52 16.04 -8.35 10.46
C SER A 52 15.35 -9.63 10.94
N ASP A 53 16.04 -10.43 11.77
CA ASP A 53 15.50 -11.66 12.35
C ASP A 53 14.17 -11.42 13.09
N ARG A 54 14.00 -10.25 13.70
CA ARG A 54 12.74 -9.87 14.36
C ARG A 54 11.60 -9.61 13.38
N GLN A 55 11.89 -9.04 12.23
CA GLN A 55 10.90 -8.84 11.16
C GLN A 55 10.48 -10.16 10.53
N VAL A 56 11.39 -11.12 10.44
CA VAL A 56 11.13 -12.47 9.94
C VAL A 56 10.43 -13.34 10.99
N GLY A 57 10.40 -12.91 12.25
CA GLY A 57 9.82 -13.67 13.34
C GLY A 57 10.71 -14.79 13.88
N VAL A 58 11.99 -14.81 13.52
CA VAL A 58 12.98 -15.72 14.07
C VAL A 58 13.24 -15.37 15.52
N GLY A 59 13.02 -16.33 16.43
CA GLY A 59 13.21 -16.13 17.88
C GLY A 59 11.99 -15.65 18.64
N LEU A 60 10.89 -15.36 18.00
CA LEU A 60 9.61 -15.19 18.66
C LEU A 60 9.04 -16.59 18.95
N ASN A 61 9.27 -17.10 20.16
CA ASN A 61 8.67 -18.34 20.66
C ASN A 61 7.15 -18.23 20.88
N ASP A 62 6.54 -17.23 20.32
CA ASP A 62 5.14 -16.97 20.46
C ASP A 62 4.35 -17.70 19.38
N ARG A 63 3.65 -18.75 19.82
CA ARG A 63 2.94 -19.69 18.95
C ARG A 63 1.84 -19.05 18.10
N ASN A 64 1.50 -17.77 18.34
CA ASN A 64 0.38 -17.10 17.69
C ASN A 64 0.79 -15.96 16.72
N HIS A 65 1.94 -15.31 16.90
CA HIS A 65 2.32 -14.13 16.12
C HIS A 65 3.16 -14.42 14.87
N SER A 66 4.01 -15.45 14.91
CA SER A 66 4.92 -15.76 13.80
C SER A 66 4.23 -16.26 12.53
N LYS A 67 2.98 -16.71 12.65
CA LYS A 67 2.22 -17.29 11.53
C LYS A 67 1.49 -16.26 10.67
N ARG A 68 1.41 -15.00 11.10
CA ARG A 68 0.73 -13.92 10.37
C ARG A 68 1.66 -13.03 9.57
N ASN A 69 2.93 -13.00 9.92
CA ASN A 69 3.92 -12.20 9.23
C ASN A 69 4.62 -13.00 8.14
N ALA A 70 4.95 -12.32 7.05
CA ALA A 70 5.78 -12.87 6.00
C ALA A 70 7.11 -13.37 6.56
N GLY A 71 7.48 -14.61 6.19
CA GLY A 71 8.70 -15.28 6.69
C GLY A 71 9.94 -15.06 5.83
N GLY A 72 9.87 -14.27 4.75
CA GLY A 72 11.01 -14.04 3.86
C GLY A 72 12.07 -13.11 4.46
N GLU A 73 13.34 -13.41 4.21
CA GLU A 73 14.49 -12.65 4.71
C GLU A 73 14.72 -11.33 3.97
N THR A 74 14.10 -11.14 2.81
CA THR A 74 14.24 -9.95 1.97
C THR A 74 12.89 -9.33 1.70
N ALA A 75 12.77 -8.02 1.86
CA ALA A 75 11.66 -7.20 1.38
C ALA A 75 11.98 -6.73 -0.04
N GLU A 76 11.05 -6.94 -0.98
CA GLU A 76 11.26 -6.67 -2.39
C GLU A 76 10.04 -5.95 -2.97
N ALA A 77 10.29 -4.98 -3.85
CA ALA A 77 9.25 -4.33 -4.62
C ALA A 77 9.71 -4.03 -6.05
N TRP A 78 8.82 -4.20 -7.00
CA TRP A 78 9.02 -3.70 -8.35
C TRP A 78 7.73 -3.10 -8.90
N THR A 79 7.86 -2.14 -9.79
CA THR A 79 6.73 -1.48 -10.42
C THR A 79 7.03 -1.10 -11.86
N VAL A 80 5.99 -1.10 -12.66
CA VAL A 80 5.99 -0.51 -14.00
C VAL A 80 4.76 0.38 -14.15
N GLY A 81 4.88 1.45 -14.90
CA GLY A 81 3.78 2.38 -15.11
C GLY A 81 3.87 3.12 -16.44
N ALA A 82 2.73 3.59 -16.88
CA ALA A 82 2.59 4.44 -18.04
C ALA A 82 1.67 5.61 -17.69
N LYS A 83 2.01 6.79 -18.19
CA LYS A 83 1.22 8.03 -18.03
C LYS A 83 1.11 8.72 -19.38
N TYR A 84 -0.09 9.18 -19.72
CA TYR A 84 -0.33 10.12 -20.81
C TYR A 84 -0.89 11.42 -20.25
N ASP A 85 -0.25 12.53 -20.55
CA ASP A 85 -0.63 13.86 -20.08
C ASP A 85 -0.49 14.89 -21.23
N ALA A 86 -1.51 14.99 -22.03
CA ALA A 86 -1.60 15.96 -23.11
C ALA A 86 -3.06 16.16 -23.54
N ASN A 87 -3.32 17.26 -24.27
CA ASN A 87 -4.63 17.56 -24.85
C ASN A 87 -5.78 17.59 -23.81
N ASN A 88 -5.51 18.12 -22.61
CA ASN A 88 -6.45 18.16 -21.50
C ASN A 88 -6.84 16.78 -20.93
N VAL A 89 -6.21 15.71 -21.41
CA VAL A 89 -6.44 14.34 -20.96
C VAL A 89 -5.26 13.89 -20.10
N TYR A 90 -5.55 13.34 -18.92
CA TYR A 90 -4.60 12.64 -18.08
C TYR A 90 -5.06 11.20 -17.91
N LEU A 91 -4.22 10.27 -18.33
CA LEU A 91 -4.40 8.83 -18.11
C LEU A 91 -3.14 8.29 -17.45
N ALA A 92 -3.29 7.46 -16.42
CA ALA A 92 -2.16 6.72 -15.88
C ALA A 92 -2.58 5.31 -15.47
N ALA A 93 -1.66 4.38 -15.64
CA ALA A 93 -1.81 3.00 -15.17
C ALA A 93 -0.51 2.53 -14.56
N MET A 94 -0.59 1.79 -13.45
CA MET A 94 0.54 1.21 -12.76
C MET A 94 0.25 -0.22 -12.35
N TYR A 95 1.27 -1.07 -12.43
CA TYR A 95 1.28 -2.38 -11.80
C TYR A 95 2.53 -2.53 -10.93
N ALA A 96 2.37 -3.04 -9.72
CA ALA A 96 3.46 -3.30 -8.80
C ALA A 96 3.28 -4.62 -8.07
N GLU A 97 4.38 -5.28 -7.75
CA GLU A 97 4.41 -6.38 -6.80
C GLU A 97 5.33 -6.04 -5.64
N THR A 98 4.90 -6.40 -4.44
CA THR A 98 5.74 -6.34 -3.25
C THR A 98 5.83 -7.71 -2.59
N ARG A 99 6.95 -7.97 -1.92
CA ARG A 99 7.16 -9.19 -1.14
C ARG A 99 7.66 -8.82 0.24
N ASN A 100 7.07 -9.44 1.26
CA ASN A 100 7.49 -9.39 2.66
C ASN A 100 7.56 -7.96 3.25
N MET A 101 6.78 -7.01 2.73
CA MET A 101 6.86 -5.60 3.18
C MET A 101 5.53 -4.88 3.32
N THR A 102 4.46 -5.35 2.70
CA THR A 102 3.16 -4.67 2.75
C THR A 102 2.39 -5.06 4.00
N PRO A 103 2.12 -4.11 4.91
CA PRO A 103 1.28 -4.37 6.08
C PRO A 103 -0.19 -4.49 5.67
N TYR A 104 -0.93 -5.32 6.39
CA TYR A 104 -2.39 -5.39 6.30
C TYR A 104 -3.01 -5.63 7.68
N GLY A 105 -4.30 -5.36 7.79
CA GLY A 105 -5.02 -5.41 9.06
C GLY A 105 -4.76 -4.19 9.93
N GLY A 106 -5.54 -4.05 11.00
CA GLY A 106 -5.44 -2.95 11.94
C GLY A 106 -6.24 -3.17 13.21
N GLY A 107 -6.03 -2.31 14.21
CA GLY A 107 -6.65 -2.44 15.52
C GLY A 107 -6.01 -3.53 16.37
N GLU A 108 -6.72 -3.91 17.43
CA GLU A 108 -6.28 -4.90 18.42
C GLU A 108 -7.34 -5.99 18.58
N PHE A 109 -6.92 -7.18 18.96
CA PHE A 109 -7.80 -8.24 19.44
C PHE A 109 -8.27 -7.93 20.86
N ASP A 110 -9.27 -8.65 21.35
CA ASP A 110 -9.81 -8.49 22.71
C ASP A 110 -8.75 -8.71 23.81
N ASN A 111 -7.70 -9.42 23.50
CA ASN A 111 -6.55 -9.65 24.40
C ASN A 111 -5.48 -8.55 24.31
N GLY A 112 -5.70 -7.47 23.56
CA GLY A 112 -4.77 -6.35 23.37
C GLY A 112 -3.64 -6.59 22.37
N GLU A 113 -3.66 -7.72 21.64
CA GLU A 113 -2.68 -8.01 20.59
C GLU A 113 -3.03 -7.31 19.27
N SER A 114 -2.02 -6.82 18.54
CA SER A 114 -2.20 -6.17 17.26
C SER A 114 -2.74 -7.13 16.20
N ARG A 115 -3.73 -6.68 15.44
CA ARG A 115 -4.25 -7.37 14.25
C ARG A 115 -3.38 -7.16 13.00
N SER A 116 -2.41 -6.26 13.04
CA SER A 116 -1.51 -5.99 11.91
C SER A 116 -0.62 -7.20 11.59
N ALA A 117 -0.43 -7.44 10.31
CA ALA A 117 0.46 -8.48 9.77
C ALA A 117 1.18 -7.98 8.51
N ILE A 118 2.19 -8.69 8.07
CA ILE A 118 2.91 -8.40 6.82
C ILE A 118 2.55 -9.48 5.80
N ALA A 119 2.09 -9.06 4.63
CA ALA A 119 1.77 -9.96 3.53
C ALA A 119 3.06 -10.57 2.90
N ASN A 120 3.02 -11.85 2.57
CA ASN A 120 4.10 -12.51 1.84
C ASN A 120 4.32 -11.89 0.46
N LYS A 121 3.22 -11.56 -0.22
CA LYS A 121 3.23 -10.89 -1.51
C LYS A 121 1.99 -10.04 -1.68
N THR A 122 2.11 -8.88 -2.34
CA THR A 122 0.96 -8.15 -2.86
C THR A 122 1.10 -7.88 -4.35
N GLN A 123 -0.03 -7.84 -5.04
CA GLN A 123 -0.17 -7.40 -6.41
C GLN A 123 -1.04 -6.15 -6.40
N ASN A 124 -0.49 -5.06 -6.92
CA ASN A 124 -1.12 -3.74 -6.88
C ASN A 124 -1.37 -3.28 -8.31
N PHE A 125 -2.58 -2.88 -8.58
CA PHE A 125 -2.99 -2.32 -9.86
C PHE A 125 -3.74 -1.02 -9.63
N GLU A 126 -3.34 0.01 -10.36
CA GLU A 126 -3.99 1.32 -10.34
C GLU A 126 -4.20 1.82 -11.75
N VAL A 127 -5.32 2.45 -11.99
CA VAL A 127 -5.61 3.19 -13.21
C VAL A 127 -6.41 4.43 -12.87
N VAL A 128 -6.09 5.55 -13.52
CA VAL A 128 -6.81 6.81 -13.37
C VAL A 128 -7.01 7.47 -14.73
N ALA A 129 -8.16 8.09 -14.89
CA ALA A 129 -8.48 8.95 -16.04
C ALA A 129 -9.06 10.28 -15.55
N GLN A 130 -8.58 11.38 -16.14
CA GLN A 130 -9.06 12.73 -15.83
C GLN A 130 -9.16 13.54 -17.13
N TYR A 131 -10.05 14.51 -17.13
CA TYR A 131 -10.16 15.46 -18.22
C TYR A 131 -10.26 16.90 -17.68
N GLN A 132 -9.45 17.81 -18.19
CA GLN A 132 -9.46 19.21 -17.80
C GLN A 132 -10.32 20.03 -18.75
N PHE A 133 -11.46 20.52 -18.28
CA PHE A 133 -12.28 21.47 -19.03
C PHE A 133 -11.70 22.89 -18.95
N ASP A 134 -11.89 23.67 -20.01
CA ASP A 134 -11.39 25.05 -20.10
C ASP A 134 -12.00 25.98 -19.03
N PHE A 135 -13.21 25.66 -18.54
CA PHE A 135 -13.88 26.42 -17.48
C PHE A 135 -13.42 26.05 -16.05
N GLY A 136 -12.34 25.26 -15.93
CA GLY A 136 -11.70 24.96 -14.64
C GLY A 136 -12.21 23.72 -13.92
N LEU A 137 -13.10 22.92 -14.49
CA LEU A 137 -13.54 21.64 -13.92
C LEU A 137 -12.65 20.50 -14.40
N ARG A 138 -12.26 19.61 -13.48
CA ARG A 138 -11.46 18.41 -13.76
C ARG A 138 -12.09 17.17 -13.12
N PRO A 139 -13.04 16.50 -13.76
CA PRO A 139 -13.54 15.21 -13.31
C PRO A 139 -12.44 14.13 -13.37
N SER A 140 -12.56 13.17 -12.48
CA SER A 140 -11.65 12.01 -12.35
C SER A 140 -12.42 10.73 -12.09
N ILE A 141 -11.89 9.63 -12.61
CA ILE A 141 -12.26 8.29 -12.22
C ILE A 141 -10.99 7.47 -12.03
N ALA A 142 -10.94 6.71 -10.95
CA ALA A 142 -9.82 5.83 -10.66
C ALA A 142 -10.30 4.45 -10.19
N TYR A 143 -9.50 3.43 -10.46
CA TYR A 143 -9.64 2.10 -9.87
C TYR A 143 -8.32 1.72 -9.23
N LEU A 144 -8.40 1.19 -8.00
CA LEU A 144 -7.26 0.69 -7.26
C LEU A 144 -7.57 -0.68 -6.68
N GLN A 145 -6.63 -1.60 -6.85
CA GLN A 145 -6.66 -2.93 -6.23
C GLN A 145 -5.28 -3.28 -5.67
N SER A 146 -5.25 -3.69 -4.41
CA SER A 146 -4.11 -4.33 -3.77
C SER A 146 -4.53 -5.72 -3.31
N LYS A 147 -4.02 -6.76 -3.95
CA LYS A 147 -4.35 -8.15 -3.65
C LYS A 147 -3.20 -8.81 -2.92
N GLY A 148 -3.46 -9.20 -1.68
CA GLY A 148 -2.56 -10.02 -0.89
C GLY A 148 -2.59 -11.48 -1.35
N LYS A 149 -1.43 -12.10 -1.39
CA LYS A 149 -1.21 -13.49 -1.75
C LYS A 149 -0.53 -14.22 -0.60
N ASP A 150 -0.95 -15.46 -0.39
CA ASP A 150 -0.40 -16.34 0.65
C ASP A 150 -0.40 -15.64 2.03
N LEU A 151 -1.51 -14.99 2.34
CA LEU A 151 -1.71 -14.30 3.63
C LEU A 151 -1.80 -15.34 4.73
N GLY A 152 -1.01 -15.18 5.80
CA GLY A 152 -1.10 -15.99 7.00
C GLY A 152 -2.53 -15.90 7.57
N GLY A 153 -3.25 -17.02 7.57
CA GLY A 153 -4.66 -17.02 7.95
C GLY A 153 -4.85 -16.89 9.45
N TRP A 154 -5.81 -16.09 9.86
CA TRP A 154 -6.44 -16.16 11.19
C TRP A 154 -7.34 -17.41 11.32
N ALA A 155 -7.79 -17.97 10.19
CA ALA A 155 -8.54 -19.21 10.16
C ALA A 155 -7.57 -20.40 10.08
N HIS A 156 -7.83 -21.38 10.93
CA HIS A 156 -7.16 -22.68 10.87
C HIS A 156 -8.01 -23.67 10.06
N ASP A 157 -7.36 -24.60 9.38
CA ASP A 157 -8.07 -25.75 8.81
C ASP A 157 -8.52 -26.72 9.93
N GLY A 158 -9.24 -27.78 9.55
CA GLY A 158 -9.71 -28.78 10.51
C GLY A 158 -8.61 -29.50 11.30
N ASN A 159 -7.33 -29.32 10.92
CA ASN A 159 -6.17 -29.88 11.60
C ASN A 159 -5.44 -28.85 12.48
N GLY A 160 -5.92 -27.61 12.52
CA GLY A 160 -5.30 -26.51 13.25
C GLY A 160 -4.12 -25.86 12.55
N ASP A 161 -3.90 -26.14 11.27
CA ASP A 161 -2.87 -25.48 10.47
C ASP A 161 -3.36 -24.13 9.92
N PRO A 162 -2.50 -23.09 9.89
CA PRO A 162 -2.90 -21.78 9.37
C PRO A 162 -3.27 -21.87 7.90
N ARG A 163 -4.43 -21.32 7.58
CA ARG A 163 -4.86 -21.16 6.18
C ARG A 163 -4.23 -19.93 5.57
N TYR A 164 -3.47 -20.15 4.51
CA TYR A 164 -3.04 -19.06 3.64
C TYR A 164 -4.14 -18.72 2.65
N THR A 165 -4.49 -17.46 2.57
CA THR A 165 -5.57 -16.98 1.69
C THR A 165 -5.06 -15.91 0.74
N ASN A 166 -5.74 -15.80 -0.40
CA ASN A 166 -5.56 -14.70 -1.34
C ASN A 166 -6.78 -13.78 -1.21
N LYS A 167 -6.58 -12.57 -0.72
CA LYS A 167 -7.66 -11.60 -0.48
C LYS A 167 -7.29 -10.23 -1.06
N ASP A 168 -8.29 -9.51 -1.52
CA ASP A 168 -8.12 -8.09 -1.82
C ASP A 168 -7.96 -7.33 -0.48
N LEU A 169 -6.83 -6.66 -0.28
CA LEU A 169 -6.55 -5.89 0.92
C LEU A 169 -7.11 -4.47 0.82
N VAL A 170 -7.10 -3.95 -0.41
CA VAL A 170 -7.71 -2.68 -0.81
C VAL A 170 -8.31 -2.89 -2.19
N LYS A 171 -9.55 -2.44 -2.41
CA LYS A 171 -10.18 -2.49 -3.71
C LYS A 171 -11.30 -1.45 -3.76
N TYR A 172 -11.17 -0.48 -4.66
CA TYR A 172 -12.21 0.53 -4.79
C TYR A 172 -12.22 1.17 -6.19
N VAL A 173 -13.34 1.79 -6.51
CA VAL A 173 -13.46 2.81 -7.54
C VAL A 173 -13.61 4.16 -6.85
N GLU A 174 -12.92 5.16 -7.36
CA GLU A 174 -13.05 6.55 -6.91
C GLU A 174 -13.55 7.40 -8.06
N VAL A 175 -14.57 8.20 -7.78
CA VAL A 175 -15.13 9.17 -8.72
C VAL A 175 -15.07 10.54 -8.06
N GLY A 176 -14.45 11.49 -8.73
CA GLY A 176 -14.28 12.80 -8.15
C GLY A 176 -14.27 13.92 -9.17
N ALA A 177 -14.19 15.15 -8.66
CA ALA A 177 -14.01 16.33 -9.47
C ALA A 177 -13.29 17.43 -8.68
N THR A 178 -12.33 18.07 -9.33
CA THR A 178 -11.69 19.28 -8.84
C THR A 178 -12.18 20.48 -9.64
N SER A 179 -12.54 21.59 -8.97
CA SER A 179 -12.88 22.84 -9.58
C SER A 179 -11.83 23.90 -9.23
N TYR A 180 -11.17 24.44 -10.24
CA TYR A 180 -10.16 25.48 -10.10
C TYR A 180 -10.81 26.85 -10.24
N PHE A 181 -10.86 27.63 -9.16
CA PHE A 181 -11.35 29.01 -9.18
C PHE A 181 -10.33 29.98 -9.81
N ASN A 182 -9.08 29.72 -9.55
CA ASN A 182 -7.91 30.41 -10.11
C ASN A 182 -6.65 29.58 -9.90
N LYS A 183 -5.47 30.07 -10.27
CA LYS A 183 -4.18 29.40 -10.14
C LYS A 183 -3.78 29.05 -8.68
N ASN A 184 -4.39 29.69 -7.72
CA ASN A 184 -4.06 29.57 -6.31
C ASN A 184 -5.13 28.82 -5.48
N MET A 185 -6.35 28.66 -6.01
CA MET A 185 -7.47 28.15 -5.23
C MET A 185 -8.28 27.13 -6.01
N SER A 186 -8.51 25.99 -5.41
CA SER A 186 -9.37 24.91 -5.92
C SER A 186 -10.16 24.23 -4.81
N THR A 187 -11.25 23.61 -5.18
CA THR A 187 -12.02 22.72 -4.32
C THR A 187 -12.18 21.36 -4.99
N TYR A 188 -12.32 20.31 -4.21
CA TYR A 188 -12.57 18.98 -4.73
C TYR A 188 -13.65 18.26 -3.93
N VAL A 189 -14.29 17.32 -4.60
CA VAL A 189 -15.13 16.30 -4.00
C VAL A 189 -14.74 14.95 -4.60
N ASP A 190 -14.55 13.95 -3.75
CA ASP A 190 -14.24 12.58 -4.14
C ASP A 190 -15.15 11.63 -3.40
N TYR A 191 -15.63 10.61 -4.10
CA TYR A 191 -16.40 9.51 -3.55
C TYR A 191 -15.70 8.20 -3.87
N LYS A 192 -15.19 7.55 -2.83
CA LYS A 192 -14.58 6.24 -2.89
C LYS A 192 -15.64 5.18 -2.62
N ILE A 193 -15.95 4.38 -3.63
CA ILE A 193 -16.83 3.22 -3.55
C ILE A 193 -15.97 2.00 -3.20
N ASN A 194 -16.12 1.49 -2.00
CA ASN A 194 -15.39 0.30 -1.57
C ASN A 194 -15.96 -0.94 -2.25
N LEU A 195 -15.10 -1.79 -2.78
CA LEU A 195 -15.47 -3.03 -3.47
C LEU A 195 -15.06 -4.29 -2.70
N LEU A 196 -14.69 -4.14 -1.43
CA LEU A 196 -14.48 -5.27 -0.52
C LEU A 196 -15.83 -5.77 -0.02
N ASP A 197 -15.96 -7.08 0.13
CA ASP A 197 -17.18 -7.71 0.61
C ASP A 197 -17.30 -7.53 2.13
N ASN A 198 -18.30 -6.77 2.58
CA ASN A 198 -18.53 -6.49 3.99
C ASN A 198 -19.01 -7.72 4.81
N ASP A 199 -19.51 -8.74 4.15
CA ASP A 199 -19.96 -9.99 4.78
C ASP A 199 -18.82 -11.03 4.90
N ASP A 200 -17.61 -10.71 4.44
CA ASP A 200 -16.44 -11.61 4.51
C ASP A 200 -15.74 -11.46 5.86
N ASP A 201 -15.83 -12.48 6.70
CA ASP A 201 -15.20 -12.57 8.03
C ASP A 201 -13.70 -12.23 8.05
N PHE A 202 -13.02 -12.35 6.91
CA PHE A 202 -11.61 -11.97 6.79
C PHE A 202 -11.38 -10.48 7.09
N TYR A 203 -12.26 -9.60 6.60
CA TYR A 203 -12.10 -8.15 6.78
C TYR A 203 -12.39 -7.73 8.20
N GLU A 204 -13.45 -8.26 8.81
CA GLU A 204 -13.77 -8.02 10.22
C GLU A 204 -12.64 -8.52 11.14
N ALA A 205 -12.20 -9.76 10.96
CA ALA A 205 -11.17 -10.37 11.78
C ALA A 205 -9.80 -9.66 11.69
N ASN A 206 -9.51 -9.00 10.57
CA ASN A 206 -8.28 -8.23 10.38
C ASN A 206 -8.47 -6.72 10.59
N GLY A 207 -9.66 -6.23 10.94
CA GLY A 207 -9.93 -4.81 11.14
C GLY A 207 -9.73 -3.98 9.87
N ILE A 208 -10.10 -4.53 8.72
CA ILE A 208 -10.04 -3.85 7.42
C ILE A 208 -11.40 -3.23 7.14
N ALA A 209 -11.43 -1.90 6.98
CA ALA A 209 -12.67 -1.18 6.70
C ALA A 209 -13.19 -1.46 5.28
N THR A 210 -14.49 -1.68 5.18
CA THR A 210 -15.23 -1.95 3.93
C THR A 210 -16.20 -0.82 3.56
N ASP A 211 -16.23 0.26 4.33
CA ASP A 211 -17.11 1.40 4.12
C ASP A 211 -16.70 2.27 2.93
N ASP A 212 -17.69 2.91 2.33
CA ASP A 212 -17.50 3.98 1.37
C ASP A 212 -17.01 5.26 2.06
N ILE A 213 -16.28 6.10 1.33
CA ILE A 213 -15.75 7.35 1.87
C ILE A 213 -16.10 8.51 0.94
N VAL A 214 -16.61 9.59 1.51
CA VAL A 214 -16.75 10.89 0.85
C VAL A 214 -15.70 11.85 1.38
N ALA A 215 -14.97 12.50 0.51
CA ALA A 215 -14.01 13.53 0.86
C ALA A 215 -14.37 14.86 0.13
N VAL A 216 -14.29 15.97 0.87
CA VAL A 216 -14.44 17.32 0.33
C VAL A 216 -13.30 18.17 0.87
N GLY A 217 -12.66 18.94 0.02
CA GLY A 217 -11.57 19.81 0.45
C GLY A 217 -11.44 21.09 -0.33
N LEU A 218 -10.77 22.03 0.30
CA LEU A 218 -10.37 23.31 -0.28
C LEU A 218 -8.85 23.41 -0.25
N VAL A 219 -8.25 23.75 -1.37
CA VAL A 219 -6.80 23.94 -1.50
C VAL A 219 -6.51 25.38 -1.83
N TYR A 220 -5.60 25.98 -1.07
CA TYR A 220 -5.06 27.31 -1.36
C TYR A 220 -3.53 27.26 -1.39
N GLN A 221 -2.93 27.72 -2.48
CA GLN A 221 -1.48 27.81 -2.68
C GLN A 221 -1.04 29.27 -2.75
N PHE A 222 -0.09 29.66 -1.95
CA PHE A 222 0.51 31.00 -1.87
C PHE A 222 1.97 31.02 -2.34
#